data_a734e8e2eaba72f9f84aacea69bbaba5
#
_entry.id   a734e8e2eaba72f9f84aacea69bbaba5
#
_cell.length_a   1.000
_cell.length_b   1.000
_cell.length_c   1.000
_cell.angle_alpha   90.00
_cell.angle_beta   90.00
_cell.angle_gamma   90.00
#
_symmetry.space_group_name_H-M   'P 1'
#
loop_
_entity.id
_entity.type
_entity.pdbx_description
1 polymer ?
#
loop_
_entity_poly.entity_id
_entity_poly.type
_entity_poly.pdbx_seq_one_letter_code
_entity_poly.pdbx_strand_id
1 'polypeptide(L)'
;MNSRTFGGVLENLLYISKQKKSSLASYLGYDVSYINKWINSKNLPSVKRAAEICDNISKFIIESLDDDSKKHLIEYFELDNDGNDFLYEYIKDTLQEIYFEDSNNKGNQNIPMTSVSQEYYNTNCE
;
A
#
# COMPACT_ATOMS: atom_id res chain seq x y z
N MET A 1 -9.45 -2.94 -17.54
CA MET A 1 -8.83 -3.23 -16.58
C MET A 1 -8.52 -2.14 -15.72
N ASN A 2 -8.60 -2.32 -14.68
CA ASN A 2 -8.47 -1.29 -13.77
C ASN A 2 -7.13 -1.20 -13.22
N SER A 3 -6.60 -0.04 -13.12
CA SER A 3 -5.36 0.13 -12.44
C SER A 3 -5.60 -0.07 -10.98
N ARG A 4 -4.66 -0.69 -10.32
CA ARG A 4 -4.74 -0.86 -8.89
C ARG A 4 -4.25 0.41 -8.21
N THR A 5 -4.87 0.75 -7.09
CA THR A 5 -4.41 1.86 -6.28
C THR A 5 -3.81 1.32 -5.01
N PHE A 6 -2.96 2.13 -4.38
CA PHE A 6 -2.38 1.76 -3.10
C PHE A 6 -3.47 1.44 -2.08
N GLY A 7 -4.48 2.33 -2.01
CA GLY A 7 -5.58 2.12 -1.07
C GLY A 7 -6.38 0.87 -1.35
N GLY A 8 -6.62 0.58 -2.63
CA GLY A 8 -7.38 -0.61 -3.01
C GLY A 8 -6.67 -1.90 -2.63
N VAL A 9 -5.37 -1.94 -2.88
CA VAL A 9 -4.60 -3.13 -2.49
C VAL A 9 -4.55 -3.25 -0.98
N LEU A 10 -4.35 -2.14 -0.28
CA LEU A 10 -4.32 -2.16 1.18
C LEU A 10 -5.63 -2.69 1.74
N GLU A 11 -6.75 -2.22 1.20
CA GLU A 11 -8.05 -2.68 1.66
C GLU A 11 -8.21 -4.18 1.43
N ASN A 12 -7.79 -4.67 0.27
CA ASN A 12 -7.88 -6.09 -0.03
C ASN A 12 -7.00 -6.93 0.90
N LEU A 13 -5.80 -6.43 1.20
CA LEU A 13 -4.93 -7.14 2.14
C LEU A 13 -5.56 -7.26 3.51
N LEU A 14 -6.17 -6.19 3.99
CA LEU A 14 -6.84 -6.22 5.28
C LEU A 14 -8.02 -7.18 5.26
N TYR A 15 -8.79 -7.15 4.19
CA TYR A 15 -9.94 -8.04 4.07
C TYR A 15 -9.50 -9.51 4.08
N ILE A 16 -8.51 -9.84 3.26
CA ILE A 16 -8.03 -11.22 3.15
C ILE A 16 -7.45 -11.72 4.46
N SER A 17 -6.70 -10.86 5.16
CA SER A 17 -6.08 -11.24 6.42
C SER A 17 -7.05 -11.13 7.59
N LYS A 18 -8.28 -10.68 7.35
CA LYS A 18 -9.32 -10.54 8.36
C LYS A 18 -8.93 -9.55 9.45
N GLN A 19 -8.23 -8.51 9.06
CA GLN A 19 -7.77 -7.50 10.01
C GLN A 19 -8.54 -6.20 9.84
N LYS A 20 -8.67 -5.47 10.93
CA LYS A 20 -9.37 -4.19 10.93
C LYS A 20 -8.41 -3.05 10.62
N LYS A 21 -8.97 -1.98 10.06
CA LYS A 21 -8.19 -0.78 9.82
C LYS A 21 -7.60 -0.23 11.11
N SER A 22 -8.39 -0.29 12.20
CA SER A 22 -7.90 0.22 13.48
C SER A 22 -6.73 -0.60 14.01
N SER A 23 -6.73 -1.90 13.75
CA SER A 23 -5.62 -2.75 14.18
C SER A 23 -4.34 -2.36 13.44
N LEU A 24 -4.44 -2.14 12.14
CA LEU A 24 -3.29 -1.70 11.37
C LEU A 24 -2.81 -0.33 11.84
N ALA A 25 -3.74 0.58 12.08
CA ALA A 25 -3.37 1.92 12.54
C ALA A 25 -2.58 1.86 13.84
N SER A 26 -3.06 1.04 14.77
CA SER A 26 -2.38 0.84 16.04
C SER A 26 -0.97 0.31 15.84
N TYR A 27 -0.86 -0.68 14.96
CA TYR A 27 0.44 -1.30 14.69
C TYR A 27 1.43 -0.27 14.13
N LEU A 28 0.94 0.59 13.23
CA LEU A 28 1.79 1.59 12.60
C LEU A 28 2.03 2.81 13.48
N GLY A 29 1.23 3.00 14.52
CA GLY A 29 1.34 4.17 15.38
C GLY A 29 0.63 5.39 14.81
N TYR A 30 -0.38 5.19 13.99
CA TYR A 30 -1.14 6.28 13.39
C TYR A 30 -2.59 6.23 13.85
N ASP A 31 -3.25 7.35 13.70
CA ASP A 31 -4.70 7.41 13.86
C ASP A 31 -5.36 6.69 12.68
N VAL A 32 -6.49 6.03 12.96
CA VAL A 32 -7.16 5.26 11.92
C VAL A 32 -7.62 6.15 10.75
N SER A 33 -7.76 7.45 10.98
CA SER A 33 -8.15 8.37 9.91
C SER A 33 -7.13 8.40 8.78
N TYR A 34 -5.85 8.18 9.10
CA TYR A 34 -4.84 8.09 8.03
C TYR A 34 -5.06 6.86 7.16
N ILE A 35 -5.37 5.74 7.80
CA ILE A 35 -5.64 4.51 7.04
C ILE A 35 -6.84 4.71 6.13
N ASN A 36 -7.88 5.33 6.63
CA ASN A 36 -9.08 5.62 5.83
C ASN A 36 -8.76 6.51 4.64
N LYS A 37 -7.93 7.52 4.85
CA LYS A 37 -7.55 8.41 3.74
C LYS A 37 -6.77 7.67 2.67
N TRP A 38 -5.86 6.79 3.09
CA TRP A 38 -5.08 6.01 2.12
C TRP A 38 -6.00 5.08 1.32
N ILE A 39 -6.93 4.40 2.00
CA ILE A 39 -7.84 3.47 1.34
C ILE A 39 -8.75 4.19 0.36
N ASN A 40 -9.20 5.38 0.74
CA ASN A 40 -10.10 6.15 -0.11
C ASN A 40 -9.38 6.99 -1.16
N SER A 41 -8.09 6.85 -1.24
CA SER A 41 -7.27 7.57 -2.21
C SER A 41 -7.30 9.08 -2.05
N LYS A 42 -7.64 9.55 -0.85
CA LYS A 42 -7.63 10.98 -0.58
C LYS A 42 -6.23 11.47 -0.26
N ASN A 43 -5.39 10.56 0.16
CA ASN A 43 -4.06 10.91 0.58
C ASN A 43 -3.20 9.66 0.50
N LEU A 44 -1.91 9.81 0.49
CA LEU A 44 -0.98 8.70 0.49
C LEU A 44 0.09 8.95 1.54
N PRO A 45 0.78 7.90 1.99
CA PRO A 45 1.94 8.11 2.88
C PRO A 45 2.93 9.04 2.21
N SER A 46 3.65 9.80 3.01
CA SER A 46 4.67 10.69 2.46
C SER A 46 5.79 9.87 1.85
N VAL A 47 6.46 10.48 0.87
CA VAL A 47 7.56 9.80 0.18
C VAL A 47 8.64 9.36 1.17
N LYS A 48 8.92 10.18 2.16
CA LYS A 48 9.95 9.86 3.14
C LYS A 48 9.63 8.61 3.94
N ARG A 49 8.35 8.36 4.17
CA ARG A 49 7.95 7.27 5.04
C ARG A 49 7.39 6.08 4.30
N ALA A 50 7.26 6.21 2.98
CA ALA A 50 6.56 5.19 2.20
C ALA A 50 7.21 3.82 2.32
N ALA A 51 8.53 3.74 2.21
CA ALA A 51 9.21 2.45 2.30
C ALA A 51 9.02 1.80 3.65
N GLU A 52 9.15 2.60 4.71
CA GLU A 52 8.95 2.11 6.07
C GLU A 52 7.52 1.64 6.27
N ILE A 53 6.56 2.40 5.79
CA ILE A 53 5.16 2.06 5.94
C ILE A 53 4.82 0.80 5.17
N CYS A 54 5.30 0.66 3.93
CA CYS A 54 5.07 -0.55 3.15
C CYS A 54 5.67 -1.78 3.84
N ASP A 55 6.87 -1.63 4.40
CA ASP A 55 7.51 -2.70 5.13
C ASP A 55 6.67 -3.11 6.34
N ASN A 56 6.21 -2.13 7.12
CA ASN A 56 5.46 -2.41 8.32
C ASN A 56 4.07 -2.97 8.01
N ILE A 57 3.43 -2.53 6.95
CA ILE A 57 2.17 -3.13 6.52
C ILE A 57 2.39 -4.59 6.20
N SER A 58 3.46 -4.89 5.47
CA SER A 58 3.75 -6.26 5.07
C SER A 58 3.99 -7.15 6.30
N LYS A 59 4.73 -6.65 7.26
CA LYS A 59 4.96 -7.38 8.51
C LYS A 59 3.65 -7.63 9.25
N PHE A 60 2.82 -6.60 9.33
CA PHE A 60 1.53 -6.72 10.00
C PHE A 60 0.67 -7.82 9.36
N ILE A 61 0.60 -7.80 8.04
CA ILE A 61 -0.20 -8.77 7.31
C ILE A 61 0.34 -10.18 7.55
N ILE A 62 1.64 -10.36 7.41
CA ILE A 62 2.25 -11.68 7.57
C ILE A 62 2.03 -12.22 8.98
N GLU A 63 2.19 -11.37 9.98
CA GLU A 63 2.02 -11.80 11.37
C GLU A 63 0.57 -12.14 11.70
N SER A 64 -0.35 -11.59 10.93
CA SER A 64 -1.78 -11.77 11.17
C SER A 64 -2.39 -12.95 10.42
N LEU A 65 -1.65 -13.56 9.51
CA LEU A 65 -2.23 -14.58 8.64
C LEU A 65 -2.41 -15.90 9.37
N ASP A 66 -3.61 -16.49 9.24
CA ASP A 66 -3.78 -17.88 9.55
C ASP A 66 -3.60 -18.67 8.25
N ASP A 67 -3.68 -20.00 8.33
CA ASP A 67 -3.43 -20.84 7.15
C ASP A 67 -4.40 -20.57 6.03
N ASP A 68 -5.65 -20.36 6.38
CA ASP A 68 -6.70 -20.13 5.40
C ASP A 68 -6.49 -18.78 4.69
N SER A 69 -6.21 -17.75 5.45
CA SER A 69 -5.95 -16.44 4.88
C SER A 69 -4.69 -16.46 4.01
N LYS A 70 -3.68 -17.22 4.43
CA LYS A 70 -2.47 -17.33 3.63
C LYS A 70 -2.77 -17.92 2.26
N LYS A 71 -3.60 -18.95 2.20
CA LYS A 71 -4.00 -19.53 0.93
C LYS A 71 -4.70 -18.49 0.05
N HIS A 72 -5.63 -17.76 0.65
CA HIS A 72 -6.36 -16.75 -0.10
C HIS A 72 -5.43 -15.67 -0.64
N LEU A 73 -4.43 -15.30 0.15
CA LEU A 73 -3.49 -14.27 -0.28
C LEU A 73 -2.64 -14.76 -1.45
N ILE A 74 -2.20 -16.01 -1.39
CA ILE A 74 -1.44 -16.60 -2.48
C ILE A 74 -2.26 -16.62 -3.75
N GLU A 75 -3.55 -16.96 -3.64
CA GLU A 75 -4.45 -16.93 -4.78
C GLU A 75 -4.66 -15.52 -5.31
N TYR A 76 -4.81 -14.57 -4.40
CA TYR A 76 -5.02 -13.18 -4.79
C TYR A 76 -3.89 -12.66 -5.65
N PHE A 77 -2.65 -13.02 -5.30
CA PHE A 77 -1.48 -12.59 -6.04
C PHE A 77 -1.11 -13.57 -7.16
N GLU A 78 -1.85 -14.67 -7.30
CA GLU A 78 -1.59 -15.67 -8.33
C GLU A 78 -0.17 -16.24 -8.22
N LEU A 79 0.24 -16.53 -7.00
CA LEU A 79 1.56 -17.07 -6.75
C LEU A 79 1.55 -18.59 -6.81
N ASP A 80 2.73 -19.15 -7.05
CA ASP A 80 2.91 -20.59 -7.03
C ASP A 80 2.86 -21.12 -5.61
N ASN A 81 2.87 -22.45 -5.49
CA ASN A 81 2.84 -23.08 -4.18
C ASN A 81 3.98 -22.66 -3.28
N ASP A 82 5.10 -22.26 -3.87
CA ASP A 82 6.26 -21.81 -3.11
C ASP A 82 6.15 -20.38 -2.63
N GLY A 83 5.05 -19.72 -2.94
CA GLY A 83 4.87 -18.33 -2.57
C GLY A 83 5.00 -18.07 -1.09
N ASN A 84 4.81 -19.11 -0.26
CA ASN A 84 4.90 -18.96 1.19
C ASN A 84 6.21 -18.33 1.65
N ASP A 85 7.32 -18.79 1.07
CA ASP A 85 8.63 -18.35 1.53
C ASP A 85 8.93 -16.91 1.15
N PHE A 86 8.23 -16.40 0.14
CA PHE A 86 8.52 -15.07 -0.39
C PHE A 86 7.37 -14.10 -0.17
N LEU A 87 6.36 -14.50 0.58
CA LEU A 87 5.14 -13.73 0.66
C LEU A 87 5.38 -12.34 1.25
N TYR A 88 6.17 -12.25 2.31
CA TYR A 88 6.49 -10.97 2.90
C TYR A 88 7.16 -10.03 1.89
N GLU A 89 8.19 -10.52 1.23
CA GLU A 89 8.89 -9.71 0.24
C GLU A 89 7.97 -9.32 -0.91
N TYR A 90 7.14 -10.26 -1.33
CA TYR A 90 6.24 -10.00 -2.43
C TYR A 90 5.23 -8.90 -2.07
N ILE A 91 4.67 -8.96 -0.87
CA ILE A 91 3.72 -7.95 -0.43
C ILE A 91 4.41 -6.59 -0.36
N LYS A 92 5.58 -6.55 0.23
CA LYS A 92 6.32 -5.30 0.37
C LYS A 92 6.63 -4.69 -0.99
N ASP A 93 7.17 -5.50 -1.91
CA ASP A 93 7.54 -5.00 -3.22
C ASP A 93 6.32 -4.53 -3.99
N THR A 94 5.22 -5.27 -3.90
CA THR A 94 3.99 -4.90 -4.58
C THR A 94 3.45 -3.57 -4.04
N LEU A 95 3.45 -3.39 -2.73
CA LEU A 95 2.96 -2.15 -2.15
C LEU A 95 3.82 -0.97 -2.59
N GLN A 96 5.14 -1.14 -2.60
CA GLN A 96 6.02 -0.05 -3.02
C GLN A 96 5.81 0.30 -4.48
N GLU A 97 5.69 -0.70 -5.33
CA GLU A 97 5.48 -0.48 -6.75
C GLU A 97 4.18 0.27 -7.00
N ILE A 98 3.11 -0.19 -6.37
CA ILE A 98 1.80 0.45 -6.54
C ILE A 98 1.81 1.84 -5.94
N TYR A 99 2.51 2.03 -4.84
CA TYR A 99 2.64 3.35 -4.25
C TYR A 99 3.25 4.34 -5.25
N PHE A 100 4.33 3.93 -5.91
CA PHE A 100 4.96 4.81 -6.89
C PHE A 100 4.04 5.13 -8.05
N GLU A 101 3.33 4.13 -8.56
CA GLU A 101 2.41 4.35 -9.67
C GLU A 101 1.30 5.30 -9.26
N ASP A 102 0.70 5.06 -8.10
CA ASP A 102 -0.40 5.87 -7.63
C ASP A 102 0.06 7.29 -7.32
N SER A 103 1.22 7.41 -6.72
CA SER A 103 1.79 8.71 -6.39
C SER A 103 2.07 9.52 -7.66
N ASN A 104 2.61 8.88 -8.67
CA ASN A 104 2.88 9.56 -9.93
C ASN A 104 1.61 10.04 -10.61
N ASN A 105 0.57 9.21 -10.58
CA ASN A 105 -0.70 9.60 -11.16
C ASN A 105 -1.29 10.81 -10.46
N LYS A 106 -1.23 10.83 -9.14
CA LYS A 106 -1.72 11.96 -8.38
C LYS A 106 -0.90 13.21 -8.66
N GLY A 107 0.41 13.04 -8.76
CA GLY A 107 1.28 14.14 -9.10
C GLY A 107 0.94 14.73 -10.44
N ASN A 108 0.70 13.88 -11.42
CA ASN A 108 0.32 14.34 -12.75
C ASN A 108 -0.99 15.11 -12.74
N GLN A 109 -1.92 14.66 -11.94
CA GLN A 109 -3.20 15.35 -11.84
C GLN A 109 -3.07 16.71 -11.20
N ASN A 110 -2.11 16.87 -10.34
CA ASN A 110 -1.93 18.10 -9.59
C ASN A 110 -1.08 19.13 -10.32
N ILE A 111 -0.37 18.74 -11.36
CA ILE A 111 0.46 19.70 -12.09
C ILE A 111 -0.43 20.58 -12.93
N PRO A 112 -0.51 21.82 -12.61
CA PRO A 112 -1.25 22.72 -13.45
C PRO A 112 -0.42 23.05 -14.62
N MET A 113 0.38 23.10 -14.60
CA MET A 113 1.18 23.19 -15.29
C MET A 113 2.42 23.71 -15.14
N THR A 114 2.97 23.74 -15.25
CA THR A 114 4.13 23.82 -15.11
C THR A 114 4.93 23.49 -14.70
N SER A 115 4.92 23.37 -14.92
CA SER A 115 5.87 22.92 -14.42
C SER A 115 6.57 22.74 -14.19
N VAL A 116 6.56 22.75 -14.32
CA VAL A 116 7.45 22.28 -13.80
C VAL A 116 7.84 21.89 -13.25
N SER A 117 7.91 21.89 -13.37
CA SER A 117 8.56 21.30 -12.59
C SER A 117 8.68 20.79 -12.02
N GLN A 118 8.47 20.60 -11.92
CA GLN A 118 8.77 19.95 -11.11
C GLN A 118 9.20 19.46 -10.49
N GLU A 119 9.13 19.56 -10.80
CA GLU A 119 9.54 19.03 -9.89
C GLU A 119 9.64 19.17 -9.03
N TYR A 120 9.17 19.68 -9.32
CA TYR A 120 9.20 19.63 -8.10
C TYR A 120 8.85 19.42 -7.57
N TYR A 121 8.38 19.53 -7.84
CA TYR A 121 8.07 19.11 -6.83
C TYR A 121 8.06 18.55 -6.58
N ASN A 122 7.83 18.67 -7.21
CA ASN A 122 7.87 18.02 -6.51
C ASN A 122 8.02 17.86 -6.10
N THR A 123 7.74 17.95 -6.51
CA THR A 123 7.89 17.67 -5.70
C THR A 123 7.69 17.81 -5.02
N ASN A 124 7.26 17.99 -5.21
CA ASN A 124 7.12 17.97 -4.27
C ASN A 124 6.71 17.91 -3.77
N CYS A 125 6.34 17.89 -4.26
CA CYS A 125 6.17 17.59 -3.48
C CYS A 125 5.99 17.35 -3.00
N GLU A 126 5.85 17.25 -3.05
CA GLU A 126 5.95 16.70 -2.22
C GLU A 126 5.88 16.58 -1.72
#